data_887546020b4b284adddcf6ac021035b3
#
_entry.id   887546020b4b284adddcf6ac021035b3
#
_cell.length_a   1.000
_cell.length_b   1.000
_cell.length_c   1.000
_cell.angle_alpha   90.00
_cell.angle_beta   90.00
_cell.angle_gamma   90.00
#
_symmetry.space_group_name_H-M   'P 1'
#
loop_
_entity.id
_entity.type
_entity.pdbx_description
1 polymer ?
#
loop_
_entity_poly.entity_id
_entity_poly.type
_entity_poly.pdbx_seq_one_letter_code
_entity_poly.pdbx_strand_id
1 'polypeptide(L)'
;MMAKKTKAQSSKIYGKVKGSYQQKSVKKRIESLFLDNIGKILTREQIIQVTADPVTGRQPENWHQRLSELRIDDGYTILSWRNRGDLNVQEYLMPHSHKRKSVGKRVRPTDSTWMTVLERANYACEWNEGGQICGLKDGEVDAIGGGRVKLTPDHKQPHSLNPEADPHVPSQRMAE
;
A
#
# COMPACT_ATOMS: atom_id res chain seq x y z
N MET A 1 -11.63 1.66 -42.16
CA MET A 1 -11.72 2.92 -41.39
C MET A 1 -11.59 2.60 -39.91
N MET A 2 -10.48 2.89 -39.31
CA MET A 2 -10.26 2.67 -37.86
C MET A 2 -10.65 3.94 -37.12
N ALA A 3 -11.67 3.84 -36.26
CA ALA A 3 -12.10 4.94 -35.41
C ALA A 3 -11.06 5.19 -34.31
N LYS A 4 -10.40 6.35 -34.32
CA LYS A 4 -9.56 6.84 -33.24
C LYS A 4 -10.43 7.16 -32.03
N LYS A 5 -10.35 6.33 -30.97
CA LYS A 5 -10.91 6.68 -29.65
C LYS A 5 -10.17 7.88 -29.09
N THR A 6 -10.79 9.04 -29.15
CA THR A 6 -10.35 10.24 -28.44
C THR A 6 -10.49 10.01 -26.95
N LYS A 7 -9.36 9.83 -26.24
CA LYS A 7 -9.34 9.87 -24.77
C LYS A 7 -9.75 11.29 -24.36
N ALA A 8 -10.89 11.42 -23.70
CA ALA A 8 -11.26 12.65 -23.01
C ALA A 8 -10.17 12.96 -21.98
N GLN A 9 -9.43 14.03 -22.22
CA GLN A 9 -8.48 14.58 -21.25
C GLN A 9 -9.30 15.19 -20.11
N SER A 10 -9.48 14.43 -19.04
CA SER A 10 -9.96 14.97 -17.77
C SER A 10 -8.94 16.05 -17.33
N SER A 11 -9.40 17.28 -17.16
CA SER A 11 -8.55 18.38 -16.73
C SER A 11 -8.02 18.05 -15.32
N LYS A 12 -6.69 17.90 -15.21
CA LYS A 12 -6.02 17.65 -13.93
C LYS A 12 -6.16 18.87 -13.03
N ILE A 13 -6.63 18.66 -11.80
CA ILE A 13 -6.73 19.71 -10.80
C ILE A 13 -5.54 19.58 -9.84
N TYR A 14 -4.66 20.57 -9.86
CA TYR A 14 -3.50 20.61 -8.97
C TYR A 14 -3.79 21.31 -7.64
N GLY A 15 -3.18 20.79 -6.58
CA GLY A 15 -3.22 21.37 -5.25
C GLY A 15 -2.32 22.60 -5.10
N LYS A 16 -2.46 23.27 -3.96
CA LYS A 16 -1.65 24.46 -3.61
C LYS A 16 -1.00 24.26 -2.25
N VAL A 17 0.22 24.76 -2.11
CA VAL A 17 0.91 24.85 -0.81
C VAL A 17 0.38 26.08 -0.07
N LYS A 18 -0.21 25.86 1.10
CA LYS A 18 -0.61 26.94 2.02
C LYS A 18 0.52 27.16 3.03
N GLY A 19 0.97 28.39 3.21
CA GLY A 19 2.25 28.78 3.79
C GLY A 19 2.56 28.44 5.27
N SER A 20 1.82 27.59 5.98
CA SER A 20 1.93 27.52 7.46
C SER A 20 2.25 26.14 8.07
N TYR A 21 3.03 25.32 7.36
CA TYR A 21 3.36 23.98 7.89
C TYR A 21 4.63 23.94 8.76
N GLN A 22 5.35 25.03 8.86
CA GLN A 22 6.75 25.10 9.34
C GLN A 22 6.97 24.66 10.79
N GLN A 23 5.98 24.80 11.67
CA GLN A 23 6.09 24.43 13.08
C GLN A 23 5.86 22.93 13.37
N LYS A 24 5.59 22.12 12.35
CA LYS A 24 5.26 20.70 12.49
C LYS A 24 6.46 19.83 12.11
N SER A 25 6.48 18.58 12.59
CA SER A 25 7.43 17.58 12.11
C SER A 25 7.25 17.34 10.61
N VAL A 26 8.29 16.86 9.91
CA VAL A 26 8.27 16.59 8.45
C VAL A 26 7.05 15.74 8.06
N LYS A 27 6.78 14.64 8.78
CA LYS A 27 5.61 13.79 8.54
C LYS A 27 4.30 14.57 8.64
N LYS A 28 4.14 15.36 9.69
CA LYS A 28 2.94 16.18 9.92
C LYS A 28 2.78 17.30 8.90
N ARG A 29 3.86 17.82 8.34
CA ARG A 29 3.79 18.81 7.23
C ARG A 29 3.23 18.15 5.97
N ILE A 30 3.73 16.96 5.60
CA ILE A 30 3.22 16.19 4.46
C ILE A 30 1.75 15.83 4.66
N GLU A 31 1.37 15.32 5.84
CA GLU A 31 -0.01 15.00 6.18
C GLU A 31 -0.93 16.22 5.99
N SER A 32 -0.55 17.37 6.55
CA SER A 32 -1.34 18.60 6.45
C SER A 32 -1.47 19.08 5.01
N LEU A 33 -0.40 18.99 4.20
CA LEU A 33 -0.43 19.33 2.79
C LEU A 33 -1.46 18.48 2.02
N PHE A 34 -1.50 17.17 2.27
CA PHE A 34 -2.47 16.29 1.62
C PHE A 34 -3.89 16.55 2.09
N LEU A 35 -4.11 16.75 3.39
CA LEU A 35 -5.44 17.05 3.95
C LEU A 35 -6.02 18.38 3.44
N ASP A 36 -5.18 19.38 3.22
CA ASP A 36 -5.60 20.66 2.62
C ASP A 36 -5.88 20.57 1.10
N ASN A 37 -5.47 19.47 0.48
CA ASN A 37 -5.57 19.26 -0.96
C ASN A 37 -6.24 17.93 -1.33
N ILE A 38 -7.25 17.50 -0.56
CA ILE A 38 -8.01 16.29 -0.85
C ILE A 38 -8.58 16.36 -2.28
N GLY A 39 -8.46 15.26 -3.03
CA GLY A 39 -8.92 15.15 -4.41
C GLY A 39 -8.10 15.92 -5.44
N LYS A 40 -7.02 16.60 -5.02
CA LYS A 40 -6.14 17.37 -5.92
C LYS A 40 -4.79 16.68 -6.07
N ILE A 41 -4.17 16.87 -7.22
CA ILE A 41 -2.84 16.34 -7.50
C ILE A 41 -1.79 17.22 -6.84
N LEU A 42 -0.86 16.60 -6.12
CA LEU A 42 0.32 17.21 -5.56
C LEU A 42 1.55 16.69 -6.28
N THR A 43 2.48 17.58 -6.58
CA THR A 43 3.76 17.20 -7.20
C THR A 43 4.84 16.93 -6.14
N ARG A 44 5.87 16.22 -6.55
CA ARG A 44 7.07 16.01 -5.72
C ARG A 44 7.64 17.33 -5.20
N GLU A 45 7.72 18.35 -6.07
CA GLU A 45 8.26 19.66 -5.72
C GLU A 45 7.48 20.33 -4.60
N GLN A 46 6.14 20.24 -4.63
CA GLN A 46 5.28 20.77 -3.57
C GLN A 46 5.50 20.02 -2.23
N ILE A 47 5.70 18.71 -2.28
CA ILE A 47 6.01 17.92 -1.08
C ILE A 47 7.38 18.31 -0.53
N ILE A 48 8.40 18.43 -1.39
CA ILE A 48 9.75 18.86 -1.01
C ILE A 48 9.71 20.25 -0.40
N GLN A 49 8.99 21.18 -1.01
CA GLN A 49 8.85 22.56 -0.51
C GLN A 49 8.36 22.62 0.94
N VAL A 50 7.34 21.82 1.30
CA VAL A 50 6.83 21.82 2.68
C VAL A 50 7.70 21.04 3.66
N THR A 51 8.54 20.12 3.16
CA THR A 51 9.44 19.33 4.00
C THR A 51 10.76 20.01 4.27
N ALA A 52 11.16 20.98 3.44
CA ALA A 52 12.39 21.71 3.62
C ALA A 52 12.47 22.37 5.01
N ASP A 53 13.66 22.39 5.56
CA ASP A 53 13.94 23.09 6.83
C ASP A 53 13.69 24.60 6.63
N PRO A 54 12.86 25.23 7.46
CA PRO A 54 12.47 26.63 7.26
C PRO A 54 13.60 27.63 7.46
N VAL A 55 14.66 27.24 8.18
CA VAL A 55 15.80 28.10 8.50
C VAL A 55 16.93 27.92 7.47
N THR A 56 17.29 26.66 7.19
CA THR A 56 18.44 26.33 6.33
C THR A 56 18.05 26.07 4.88
N GLY A 57 16.76 25.88 4.58
CA GLY A 57 16.27 25.44 3.27
C GLY A 57 16.65 24.01 2.89
N ARG A 58 17.35 23.28 3.78
CA ARG A 58 17.80 21.91 3.53
C ARG A 58 16.61 20.98 3.36
N GLN A 59 16.63 20.19 2.30
CA GLN A 59 15.62 19.17 2.05
C GLN A 59 15.97 17.89 2.84
N PRO A 60 14.99 17.27 3.55
CA PRO A 60 15.21 15.99 4.20
C PRO A 60 15.31 14.88 3.15
N GLU A 61 16.36 14.07 3.23
CA GLU A 61 16.59 12.94 2.31
C GLU A 61 15.51 11.86 2.42
N ASN A 62 14.85 11.77 3.57
CA ASN A 62 13.90 10.71 3.91
C ASN A 62 12.42 11.08 3.76
N TRP A 63 12.06 12.12 3.01
CA TRP A 63 10.66 12.50 2.82
C TRP A 63 9.81 11.37 2.21
N HIS A 64 10.40 10.52 1.36
CA HIS A 64 9.74 9.33 0.80
C HIS A 64 9.32 8.34 1.88
N GLN A 65 10.18 8.12 2.87
CA GLN A 65 9.87 7.27 4.02
C GLN A 65 8.67 7.83 4.79
N ARG A 66 8.63 9.15 5.02
CA ARG A 66 7.49 9.79 5.69
C ARG A 66 6.19 9.66 4.90
N LEU A 67 6.27 9.71 3.57
CA LEU A 67 5.12 9.45 2.70
C LEU A 67 4.66 7.99 2.79
N SER A 68 5.60 7.04 2.85
CA SER A 68 5.30 5.62 3.08
C SER A 68 4.64 5.37 4.44
N GLU A 69 5.13 6.01 5.50
CA GLU A 69 4.54 5.94 6.84
C GLU A 69 3.08 6.42 6.86
N LEU A 70 2.78 7.52 6.15
CA LEU A 70 1.39 7.99 6.01
C LEU A 70 0.48 6.95 5.33
N ARG A 71 1.03 6.19 4.36
CA ARG A 71 0.28 5.13 3.67
C ARG A 71 0.14 3.88 4.53
N ILE A 72 1.23 3.43 5.13
CA ILE A 72 1.34 2.12 5.77
C ILE A 72 0.92 2.22 7.24
N ASP A 73 1.51 3.15 7.99
CA ASP A 73 1.31 3.24 9.44
C ASP A 73 0.07 4.05 9.82
N ASP A 74 -0.21 5.14 9.09
CA ASP A 74 -1.35 5.99 9.37
C ASP A 74 -2.61 5.62 8.54
N GLY A 75 -2.46 4.78 7.51
CA GLY A 75 -3.55 4.21 6.73
C GLY A 75 -4.17 5.12 5.67
N TYR A 76 -3.56 6.25 5.36
CA TYR A 76 -4.07 7.11 4.30
C TYR A 76 -3.94 6.47 2.91
N THR A 77 -4.95 6.64 2.07
CA THR A 77 -4.88 6.28 0.66
C THR A 77 -4.22 7.42 -0.11
N ILE A 78 -2.94 7.26 -0.44
CA ILE A 78 -2.20 8.22 -1.27
C ILE A 78 -1.80 7.51 -2.56
N LEU A 79 -2.45 7.85 -3.65
CA LEU A 79 -2.24 7.26 -4.97
C LEU A 79 -1.01 7.88 -5.65
N SER A 80 -0.38 7.11 -6.53
CA SER A 80 0.71 7.53 -7.41
C SER A 80 0.46 6.98 -8.81
N TRP A 81 1.32 7.28 -9.76
CA TRP A 81 1.26 6.76 -11.13
C TRP A 81 1.12 5.22 -11.22
N ARG A 82 1.65 4.49 -10.24
CA ARG A 82 1.52 3.01 -10.16
C ARG A 82 0.11 2.54 -9.85
N ASN A 83 -0.66 3.36 -9.14
CA ASN A 83 -2.01 3.01 -8.70
C ASN A 83 -3.09 3.63 -9.59
N ARG A 84 -2.73 4.68 -10.34
CA ARG A 84 -3.66 5.46 -11.13
C ARG A 84 -2.98 5.98 -12.41
N GLY A 85 -3.41 5.47 -13.57
CA GLY A 85 -2.73 5.68 -14.84
C GLY A 85 -2.83 7.10 -15.45
N ASP A 86 -3.66 7.98 -14.88
CA ASP A 86 -3.75 9.39 -15.28
C ASP A 86 -2.76 10.30 -14.50
N LEU A 87 -2.09 9.76 -13.47
CA LEU A 87 -1.03 10.47 -12.75
C LEU A 87 0.31 10.29 -13.48
N ASN A 88 1.10 11.36 -13.55
CA ASN A 88 2.47 11.29 -14.01
C ASN A 88 3.40 10.73 -12.92
N VAL A 89 4.61 10.34 -13.30
CA VAL A 89 5.69 10.06 -12.36
C VAL A 89 5.90 11.28 -11.48
N GLN A 90 6.01 11.08 -10.15
CA GLN A 90 6.15 12.15 -9.15
C GLN A 90 4.86 12.96 -8.86
N GLU A 91 3.72 12.53 -9.37
CA GLU A 91 2.41 13.03 -8.96
C GLU A 91 1.75 12.10 -7.94
N TYR A 92 1.10 12.71 -6.96
CA TYR A 92 0.44 12.03 -5.85
C TYR A 92 -0.94 12.63 -5.62
N LEU A 93 -1.89 11.81 -5.18
CA LEU A 93 -3.26 12.25 -4.90
C LEU A 93 -3.81 11.51 -3.68
N MET A 94 -4.36 12.26 -2.72
CA MET A 94 -5.16 11.71 -1.63
C MET A 94 -6.64 11.93 -1.97
N PRO A 95 -7.40 10.87 -2.31
CA PRO A 95 -8.79 11.02 -2.76
C PRO A 95 -9.74 11.42 -1.63
N HIS A 96 -9.43 11.01 -0.39
CA HIS A 96 -10.25 11.26 0.80
C HIS A 96 -9.38 11.21 2.06
N SER A 97 -9.89 11.74 3.17
CA SER A 97 -9.20 11.75 4.48
C SER A 97 -9.41 10.48 5.31
N HIS A 98 -10.24 9.55 4.84
CA HIS A 98 -10.52 8.31 5.58
C HIS A 98 -9.25 7.45 5.67
N LYS A 99 -9.00 6.95 6.88
CA LYS A 99 -7.94 6.00 7.14
C LYS A 99 -8.48 4.58 7.01
N ARG A 100 -7.67 3.69 6.45
CA ARG A 100 -8.01 2.26 6.40
C ARG A 100 -8.05 1.69 7.80
N LYS A 101 -8.99 0.81 8.08
CA LYS A 101 -9.17 0.20 9.42
C LYS A 101 -7.99 -0.67 9.83
N SER A 102 -7.36 -1.36 8.89
CA SER A 102 -6.18 -2.18 9.12
C SER A 102 -4.91 -1.40 8.76
N VAL A 103 -4.37 -0.73 9.76
CA VAL A 103 -3.22 0.15 9.61
C VAL A 103 -1.99 -0.48 10.25
N GLY A 104 -0.88 -0.51 9.52
CA GLY A 104 0.48 -0.59 10.07
C GLY A 104 0.94 -1.91 10.68
N LYS A 105 0.07 -2.90 10.84
CA LYS A 105 0.48 -4.22 11.32
C LYS A 105 0.02 -5.28 10.33
N ARG A 106 0.95 -6.12 9.88
CA ARG A 106 0.59 -7.43 9.33
C ARG A 106 -0.28 -8.12 10.38
N VAL A 107 -1.58 -8.02 10.23
CA VAL A 107 -2.49 -8.69 11.16
C VAL A 107 -2.37 -10.19 10.86
N ARG A 108 -1.67 -10.88 11.75
CA ARG A 108 -1.60 -12.35 11.69
C ARG A 108 -2.97 -12.89 12.09
N PRO A 109 -3.45 -13.97 11.45
CA PRO A 109 -4.61 -14.68 11.93
C PRO A 109 -4.34 -15.20 13.36
N THR A 110 -5.40 -15.49 14.12
CA THR A 110 -5.25 -16.21 15.37
C THR A 110 -4.70 -17.61 15.11
N ASP A 111 -4.09 -18.24 16.11
CA ASP A 111 -3.57 -19.60 15.98
C ASP A 111 -4.67 -20.58 15.57
N SER A 112 -5.89 -20.43 16.12
CA SER A 112 -7.04 -21.25 15.74
C SER A 112 -7.44 -21.05 14.27
N THR A 113 -7.47 -19.80 13.80
CA THR A 113 -7.74 -19.50 12.38
C THR A 113 -6.67 -20.12 11.50
N TRP A 114 -5.40 -20.00 11.90
CA TRP A 114 -4.28 -20.55 11.14
C TRP A 114 -4.33 -22.08 11.07
N MET A 115 -4.62 -22.74 12.18
CA MET A 115 -4.81 -24.20 12.20
C MET A 115 -5.93 -24.64 11.26
N THR A 116 -7.07 -23.96 11.26
CA THR A 116 -8.17 -24.23 10.32
C THR A 116 -7.75 -24.08 8.85
N VAL A 117 -6.90 -23.09 8.54
CA VAL A 117 -6.36 -22.91 7.19
C VAL A 117 -5.42 -24.05 6.81
N LEU A 118 -4.51 -24.45 7.70
CA LEU A 118 -3.57 -25.56 7.48
C LEU A 118 -4.31 -26.89 7.28
N GLU A 119 -5.29 -27.19 8.13
CA GLU A 119 -6.11 -28.41 8.03
C GLU A 119 -6.87 -28.45 6.70
N ARG A 120 -7.52 -27.36 6.29
CA ARG A 120 -8.18 -27.25 5.00
C ARG A 120 -7.22 -27.46 3.84
N ALA A 121 -6.02 -26.90 3.92
CA ALA A 121 -4.96 -27.02 2.91
C ALA A 121 -4.23 -28.37 2.96
N ASN A 122 -4.60 -29.27 3.87
CA ASN A 122 -3.89 -30.53 4.12
C ASN A 122 -2.39 -30.31 4.37
N TYR A 123 -2.04 -29.25 5.09
CA TYR A 123 -0.67 -28.82 5.39
C TYR A 123 0.21 -28.63 4.15
N ALA A 124 -0.38 -28.25 3.01
CA ALA A 124 0.30 -28.02 1.74
C ALA A 124 0.10 -26.57 1.26
N CYS A 125 1.08 -26.06 0.52
CA CYS A 125 1.03 -24.74 -0.09
C CYS A 125 -0.11 -24.66 -1.11
N GLU A 126 -1.02 -23.70 -0.95
CA GLU A 126 -2.14 -23.45 -1.86
C GLU A 126 -1.79 -22.43 -2.98
N TRP A 127 -0.51 -21.96 -3.04
CA TRP A 127 -0.10 -21.03 -4.09
C TRP A 127 -0.31 -21.63 -5.47
N ASN A 128 -0.93 -20.89 -6.34
CA ASN A 128 -1.24 -21.30 -7.70
C ASN A 128 -0.62 -20.30 -8.70
N GLU A 129 0.27 -20.78 -9.53
CA GLU A 129 0.88 -20.02 -10.60
C GLU A 129 0.56 -20.68 -11.95
N GLY A 130 -0.15 -19.94 -12.79
CA GLY A 130 -0.51 -20.44 -14.13
C GLY A 130 -1.37 -21.71 -14.14
N GLY A 131 -2.13 -21.98 -13.10
CA GLY A 131 -2.97 -23.18 -12.94
C GLY A 131 -2.27 -24.35 -12.24
N GLN A 132 -1.01 -24.19 -11.87
CA GLN A 132 -0.22 -25.21 -11.17
C GLN A 132 -0.11 -24.85 -9.68
N ILE A 133 -0.62 -25.75 -8.83
CA ILE A 133 -0.54 -25.58 -7.38
C ILE A 133 0.85 -26.00 -6.89
N CYS A 134 1.47 -25.18 -6.03
CA CYS A 134 2.79 -25.45 -5.47
C CYS A 134 2.82 -26.78 -4.71
N GLY A 135 1.92 -27.00 -3.76
CA GLY A 135 1.72 -28.27 -3.05
C GLY A 135 2.83 -28.69 -2.09
N LEU A 136 3.87 -27.87 -1.87
CA LEU A 136 4.92 -28.17 -0.88
C LEU A 136 4.32 -28.27 0.52
N LYS A 137 4.71 -29.28 1.28
CA LYS A 137 4.15 -29.54 2.62
C LYS A 137 4.96 -28.86 3.72
N ASP A 138 4.26 -28.43 4.76
CA ASP A 138 4.91 -27.85 5.94
C ASP A 138 5.89 -28.87 6.57
N GLY A 139 7.12 -28.44 6.87
CA GLY A 139 8.17 -29.29 7.40
C GLY A 139 8.92 -30.15 6.37
N GLU A 140 8.48 -30.21 5.12
CA GLU A 140 9.17 -30.90 4.04
C GLU A 140 10.54 -30.26 3.75
N VAL A 141 11.49 -31.04 3.24
CA VAL A 141 12.78 -30.48 2.81
C VAL A 141 12.60 -29.83 1.44
N ASP A 142 12.93 -28.56 1.33
CA ASP A 142 12.95 -27.85 0.05
C ASP A 142 14.05 -28.42 -0.85
N ALA A 143 13.64 -28.95 -1.99
CA ALA A 143 14.55 -29.57 -2.97
C ALA A 143 15.56 -28.57 -3.57
N ILE A 144 15.25 -27.26 -3.55
CA ILE A 144 16.10 -26.20 -4.13
C ILE A 144 17.05 -25.64 -3.09
N GLY A 145 16.53 -25.26 -1.93
CA GLY A 145 17.29 -24.58 -0.88
C GLY A 145 17.82 -25.47 0.24
N GLY A 146 17.39 -26.75 0.32
CA GLY A 146 17.79 -27.69 1.37
C GLY A 146 17.27 -27.36 2.76
N GLY A 147 16.51 -26.25 2.92
CA GLY A 147 15.83 -25.86 4.15
C GLY A 147 14.52 -26.61 4.35
N ARG A 148 13.90 -26.44 5.54
CA ARG A 148 12.55 -26.95 5.76
C ARG A 148 11.50 -25.92 5.32
N VAL A 149 10.54 -26.36 4.55
CA VAL A 149 9.36 -25.57 4.18
C VAL A 149 8.62 -25.17 5.44
N LYS A 150 8.33 -23.89 5.56
CA LYS A 150 7.49 -23.35 6.62
C LYS A 150 6.38 -22.53 5.99
N LEU A 151 5.18 -23.06 6.02
CA LEU A 151 4.03 -22.36 5.49
C LEU A 151 3.69 -21.13 6.34
N THR A 152 3.30 -20.06 5.68
CA THR A 152 2.88 -18.81 6.30
C THR A 152 1.47 -18.43 5.83
N PRO A 153 0.69 -17.76 6.70
CA PRO A 153 -0.65 -17.30 6.30
C PRO A 153 -0.55 -16.12 5.36
N ASP A 154 -1.10 -16.26 4.16
CA ASP A 154 -1.28 -15.13 3.24
C ASP A 154 -2.75 -14.86 2.93
N HIS A 155 -3.03 -13.75 2.28
CA HIS A 155 -4.37 -13.36 1.88
C HIS A 155 -4.67 -13.89 0.48
N LYS A 156 -5.82 -14.56 0.29
CA LYS A 156 -6.28 -14.96 -1.06
C LYS A 156 -6.46 -13.78 -2.01
N GLN A 157 -6.81 -12.65 -1.45
CA GLN A 157 -6.86 -11.38 -2.17
C GLN A 157 -5.97 -10.36 -1.46
N PRO A 158 -5.10 -9.64 -2.19
CA PRO A 158 -4.29 -8.59 -1.58
C PRO A 158 -5.15 -7.59 -0.82
N HIS A 159 -4.70 -7.15 0.34
CA HIS A 159 -5.41 -6.18 1.18
C HIS A 159 -5.72 -4.85 0.44
N SER A 160 -4.92 -4.52 -0.57
CA SER A 160 -5.16 -3.37 -1.46
C SER A 160 -6.44 -3.50 -2.29
N LEU A 161 -6.88 -4.73 -2.57
CA LEU A 161 -8.10 -5.02 -3.33
C LEU A 161 -9.31 -5.28 -2.43
N ASN A 162 -9.08 -5.72 -1.18
CA ASN A 162 -10.13 -5.96 -0.21
C ASN A 162 -9.70 -5.42 1.18
N PRO A 163 -9.74 -4.11 1.40
CA PRO A 163 -9.31 -3.49 2.66
C PRO A 163 -10.21 -3.81 3.85
N GLU A 164 -11.42 -4.31 3.62
CA GLU A 164 -12.38 -4.72 4.66
C GLU A 164 -12.26 -6.21 5.01
N ALA A 165 -11.32 -6.94 4.39
CA ALA A 165 -11.09 -8.34 4.67
C ALA A 165 -10.73 -8.54 6.16
N ASP A 166 -11.49 -9.40 6.84
CA ASP A 166 -11.19 -9.79 8.21
C ASP A 166 -10.03 -10.81 8.21
N PRO A 167 -8.90 -10.49 8.85
CA PRO A 167 -7.74 -11.39 8.92
C PRO A 167 -8.01 -12.68 9.68
N HIS A 168 -9.09 -12.75 10.47
CA HIS A 168 -9.46 -13.90 11.29
C HIS A 168 -10.46 -14.85 10.61
N VAL A 169 -10.87 -14.57 9.36
CA VAL A 169 -11.75 -15.45 8.58
C VAL A 169 -10.92 -16.44 7.76
N PRO A 170 -10.98 -17.77 8.04
CA PRO A 170 -10.15 -18.77 7.38
C PRO A 170 -10.34 -18.83 5.86
N SER A 171 -11.56 -18.57 5.35
CA SER A 171 -11.84 -18.58 3.91
C SER A 171 -11.13 -17.49 3.11
N GLN A 172 -10.67 -16.42 3.78
CA GLN A 172 -9.94 -15.30 3.17
C GLN A 172 -8.42 -15.47 3.22
N ARG A 173 -7.94 -16.56 3.82
CA ARG A 173 -6.53 -16.91 3.97
C ARG A 173 -6.15 -18.12 3.15
N MET A 174 -4.87 -18.23 2.82
CA MET A 174 -4.27 -19.41 2.21
C MET A 174 -2.96 -19.76 2.92
N ALA A 175 -2.53 -21.00 2.77
CA ALA A 175 -1.24 -21.51 3.21
C ALA A 175 -0.23 -21.31 2.07
N GLU A 176 0.83 -20.55 2.28
CA GLU A 176 1.89 -20.27 1.34
C GLU A 176 3.28 -20.52 1.95
#